data_ed1042374268e44e1e793ad3bd5e528f
#
_entry.id   ed1042374268e44e1e793ad3bd5e528f
#
_cell.length_a   1.000
_cell.length_b   1.000
_cell.length_c   1.000
_cell.angle_alpha   90.00
_cell.angle_beta   90.00
_cell.angle_gamma   90.00
#
_symmetry.space_group_name_H-M   'P 1'
#
loop_
_entity.id
_entity.type
_entity.pdbx_description
1 polymer ?
#
loop_
_entity_poly.entity_id
_entity_poly.type
_entity_poly.pdbx_seq_one_letter_code
_entity_poly.pdbx_strand_id
1 'polypeptide(L)'
;MHTHKTLLLALAAAGLASSASAPHAQFANVFVPELAMIDGTICSAPGVTDGFPLVRLAQAQDIPRKKTEIGPAAPAAAKAASGTASNDDPPLIQGLGTRTMKITTTSPLAQQYFDQGYRLAWGFNHDEALRAFRKAQQLDPQCAMCFWAEAWALGPNINVAMDTKAKAPALAALEKARSLTLRASARERTLIGALAERYSAYPTVDRAALDSAYAIAMGRASEEFRGDVEVATLYADALMNVSPWDYWKADGKTPRAAVADLVPTLERVLRKDPDHAGAIHLYIHAVEASNNPKRAERYADKLGQLVPQAGHLVHMPSHIYFVTGRYKDSLAANLKAVKVDEAYLAAQKPSGVYPLGYYPHNVHFVMVSAQMGGDGKTVIDSAQKLGSLIPAEAAREVLMLQPVKAAPYFAHAQFGDAAAVMALPDPGKDLPYIQAAWRYARGIVLARKGDARAAERELAEIDRIVSTTDYKAFDAWKIPARDVGRIASHVLRARIAQSGGDLDRAARELQSAVAIQDTLPYMEPAYWYYPVRQSLGAMLLQKGDTSAAREAFGASLARTPNNAWALYGLREAYAREGRTREANAVGERYTRAWMGEKKKIDLATL
;
A
#
# COMPACT_ATOMS: atom_id res chain seq x y z
N MET A 1 23.06 -45.75 -57.77
CA MET A 1 22.83 -45.16 -59.13
C MET A 1 22.38 -43.72 -58.86
N HIS A 2 23.27 -42.89 -59.16
CA HIS A 2 23.18 -41.65 -59.98
C HIS A 2 22.37 -40.53 -59.37
N THR A 3 22.92 -39.50 -58.99
CA THR A 3 23.82 -38.43 -59.50
C THR A 3 23.08 -37.09 -59.58
N HIS A 4 23.69 -36.09 -58.88
CA HIS A 4 24.14 -34.81 -59.45
C HIS A 4 23.06 -33.82 -59.87
N LYS A 5 23.17 -32.54 -59.70
CA LYS A 5 24.15 -31.47 -59.57
C LYS A 5 23.39 -30.15 -59.44
N THR A 6 23.83 -29.27 -58.63
CA THR A 6 24.67 -28.07 -58.87
C THR A 6 24.00 -26.84 -59.47
N LEU A 7 24.14 -25.70 -58.77
CA LEU A 7 24.69 -24.38 -59.17
C LEU A 7 23.72 -23.43 -59.90
N LEU A 8 23.65 -22.16 -59.70
CA LEU A 8 24.54 -21.04 -59.48
C LEU A 8 23.74 -19.72 -59.46
N LEU A 9 24.20 -18.79 -58.63
CA LEU A 9 24.42 -17.34 -58.82
C LEU A 9 23.44 -16.45 -59.59
N ALA A 10 23.12 -15.30 -58.99
CA ALA A 10 23.46 -13.92 -59.43
C ALA A 10 23.00 -12.92 -58.38
N LEU A 11 23.83 -12.21 -57.76
CA LEU A 11 24.32 -10.81 -57.87
C LEU A 11 23.29 -9.80 -58.38
N ALA A 12 22.95 -8.79 -57.55
CA ALA A 12 23.41 -7.43 -57.61
C ALA A 12 22.45 -6.46 -56.93
N ALA A 13 22.95 -5.63 -56.19
CA ALA A 13 23.15 -4.18 -56.16
C ALA A 13 22.51 -3.48 -54.97
N ALA A 14 23.32 -3.10 -54.08
CA ALA A 14 23.61 -1.74 -53.57
C ALA A 14 22.41 -0.80 -53.34
N GLY A 15 22.14 -0.57 -52.06
CA GLY A 15 21.43 0.57 -51.55
C GLY A 15 21.97 0.91 -50.17
N LEU A 16 22.98 1.79 -50.12
CA LEU A 16 23.51 2.40 -48.91
C LEU A 16 22.42 3.24 -48.23
N ALA A 17 21.92 2.75 -47.13
CA ALA A 17 21.24 3.58 -46.13
C ALA A 17 22.03 3.47 -44.83
N SER A 18 22.82 4.49 -44.53
CA SER A 18 23.51 4.67 -43.26
C SER A 18 22.47 4.92 -42.19
N SER A 19 22.10 3.87 -41.45
CA SER A 19 21.45 4.03 -40.17
C SER A 19 22.53 4.13 -39.10
N ALA A 20 22.71 5.31 -38.56
CA ALA A 20 23.49 5.56 -37.36
C ALA A 20 22.91 4.69 -36.24
N SER A 21 23.54 3.57 -35.94
CA SER A 21 23.26 2.75 -34.76
C SER A 21 23.70 3.53 -33.54
N ALA A 22 22.70 3.85 -32.69
CA ALA A 22 22.93 4.46 -31.40
C ALA A 22 23.84 3.58 -30.52
N PRO A 23 24.67 4.17 -29.63
CA PRO A 23 25.68 3.45 -28.85
C PRO A 23 25.09 2.75 -27.61
N HIS A 24 23.95 2.09 -27.72
CA HIS A 24 23.29 1.46 -26.58
C HIS A 24 23.62 0.01 -26.30
N ALA A 25 24.45 -0.63 -27.12
CA ALA A 25 24.68 -2.09 -27.04
C ALA A 25 25.94 -2.52 -26.26
N GLN A 26 26.79 -1.59 -25.80
CA GLN A 26 28.10 -1.99 -25.23
C GLN A 26 28.10 -2.26 -23.72
N PHE A 27 27.04 -1.91 -22.97
CA PHE A 27 27.04 -2.05 -21.51
C PHE A 27 26.15 -3.18 -20.99
N ALA A 28 25.46 -3.90 -21.85
CA ALA A 28 24.49 -4.95 -21.47
C ALA A 28 25.11 -6.15 -20.71
N ASN A 29 26.44 -6.27 -20.65
CA ASN A 29 27.15 -7.40 -20.03
C ASN A 29 28.07 -6.99 -18.86
N VAL A 30 27.92 -5.80 -18.29
CA VAL A 30 28.69 -5.42 -17.10
C VAL A 30 28.03 -6.00 -15.88
N PHE A 31 28.72 -6.93 -15.21
CA PHE A 31 28.27 -7.49 -13.95
C PHE A 31 28.46 -6.46 -12.81
N VAL A 32 27.37 -6.03 -12.21
CA VAL A 32 27.34 -5.19 -11.02
C VAL A 32 26.69 -6.03 -9.92
N PRO A 33 27.46 -6.52 -8.93
CA PRO A 33 26.95 -7.46 -7.91
C PRO A 33 25.72 -6.94 -7.18
N GLU A 34 25.70 -5.65 -6.84
CA GLU A 34 24.59 -5.01 -6.12
C GLU A 34 23.30 -4.91 -6.96
N LEU A 35 23.43 -4.77 -8.29
CA LEU A 35 22.28 -4.80 -9.20
C LEU A 35 21.81 -6.23 -9.47
N ALA A 36 22.71 -7.21 -9.51
CA ALA A 36 22.36 -8.62 -9.68
C ALA A 36 21.52 -9.14 -8.49
N MET A 37 21.76 -8.65 -7.28
CA MET A 37 20.94 -8.95 -6.11
C MET A 37 19.49 -8.41 -6.25
N ILE A 38 19.29 -7.33 -7.00
CA ILE A 38 17.95 -6.76 -7.26
C ILE A 38 17.21 -7.59 -8.30
N ASP A 39 17.91 -8.03 -9.35
CA ASP A 39 17.29 -8.70 -10.51
C ASP A 39 17.01 -10.19 -10.25
N GLY A 40 17.74 -10.82 -9.34
CA GLY A 40 17.68 -12.27 -9.06
C GLY A 40 17.01 -12.67 -7.76
N THR A 41 16.64 -11.76 -6.86
CA THR A 41 16.26 -12.15 -5.51
C THR A 41 15.22 -11.24 -4.90
N ILE A 42 14.27 -11.81 -4.35
CA ILE A 42 14.03 -11.98 -2.92
C ILE A 42 14.32 -10.69 -2.14
N CYS A 43 13.30 -9.84 -2.07
CA CYS A 43 13.21 -8.88 -0.98
C CYS A 43 13.00 -9.65 0.32
N SER A 44 14.10 -10.10 0.94
CA SER A 44 14.06 -10.55 2.32
C SER A 44 14.07 -9.32 3.20
N ALA A 45 12.92 -8.71 3.43
CA ALA A 45 12.75 -7.98 4.66
C ALA A 45 12.76 -9.05 5.78
N PRO A 46 13.65 -8.95 6.80
CA PRO A 46 13.47 -9.78 7.99
C PRO A 46 12.09 -9.46 8.53
N GLY A 47 11.20 -10.45 8.48
CA GLY A 47 9.84 -10.27 8.88
C GLY A 47 9.76 -10.04 10.38
N VAL A 48 9.07 -8.99 10.77
CA VAL A 48 8.34 -8.99 12.02
C VAL A 48 6.88 -8.98 11.62
N THR A 49 6.28 -10.12 11.74
CA THR A 49 4.91 -10.39 11.37
C THR A 49 4.06 -10.34 12.63
N ASP A 50 3.57 -9.18 12.95
CA ASP A 50 2.47 -9.07 13.90
C ASP A 50 1.48 -8.04 13.38
N GLY A 51 0.35 -8.53 12.95
CA GLY A 51 -0.89 -7.94 12.48
C GLY A 51 -1.00 -6.43 12.24
N PHE A 52 -1.53 -6.07 11.09
CA PHE A 52 -1.73 -4.71 10.63
C PHE A 52 -2.80 -3.97 11.45
N PRO A 53 -2.57 -2.72 11.87
CA PRO A 53 -3.42 -2.05 12.86
C PRO A 53 -4.62 -1.24 12.32
N LEU A 54 -4.92 -1.23 11.02
CA LEU A 54 -6.14 -0.57 10.49
C LEU A 54 -7.46 -1.16 11.03
N VAL A 55 -7.35 -2.28 11.73
CA VAL A 55 -8.44 -3.07 12.33
C VAL A 55 -9.40 -2.25 13.24
N ARG A 56 -9.06 -1.02 13.67
CA ARG A 56 -9.90 -0.22 14.58
C ARG A 56 -10.45 1.09 14.01
N LEU A 57 -10.25 1.38 12.72
CA LEU A 57 -10.82 2.58 12.07
C LEU A 57 -12.36 2.59 12.05
N ALA A 58 -13.01 1.44 12.11
CA ALA A 58 -14.47 1.33 12.15
C ALA A 58 -15.12 1.96 13.38
N GLN A 59 -14.36 2.18 14.46
CA GLN A 59 -14.88 2.78 15.69
C GLN A 59 -14.95 4.32 15.67
N ALA A 60 -14.42 4.97 14.62
CA ALA A 60 -14.34 6.42 14.49
C ALA A 60 -15.51 7.05 13.71
N GLN A 61 -16.63 6.35 13.56
CA GLN A 61 -17.77 6.79 12.73
C GLN A 61 -18.51 8.03 13.23
N ASP A 62 -18.34 8.42 14.49
CA ASP A 62 -19.09 9.51 15.13
C ASP A 62 -18.31 10.85 15.23
N ILE A 63 -17.20 11.03 14.49
CA ILE A 63 -16.40 12.26 14.56
C ILE A 63 -17.11 13.41 13.81
N PRO A 64 -17.44 14.54 14.46
CA PRO A 64 -18.10 15.67 13.80
C PRO A 64 -17.18 16.32 12.77
N ARG A 65 -17.65 16.45 11.53
CA ARG A 65 -16.92 17.17 10.47
C ARG A 65 -17.07 18.68 10.64
N LYS A 66 -15.97 19.41 10.84
CA LYS A 66 -15.91 20.82 10.43
C LYS A 66 -15.89 20.84 8.88
N LYS A 67 -16.83 21.60 8.30
CA LYS A 67 -16.87 21.85 6.85
C LYS A 67 -15.53 22.43 6.39
N THR A 68 -14.74 21.63 5.68
CA THR A 68 -13.63 22.15 4.89
C THR A 68 -14.21 22.43 3.50
N GLU A 69 -14.30 23.68 3.11
CA GLU A 69 -14.70 24.09 1.77
C GLU A 69 -13.60 23.65 0.80
N ILE A 70 -13.89 22.62 0.01
CA ILE A 70 -13.07 22.24 -1.14
C ILE A 70 -13.47 23.17 -2.27
N GLY A 71 -12.55 24.01 -2.71
CA GLY A 71 -12.75 24.92 -3.84
C GLY A 71 -13.19 24.17 -5.11
N PRO A 72 -13.89 24.84 -6.04
CA PRO A 72 -14.62 24.19 -7.11
C PRO A 72 -13.71 23.57 -8.16
N ALA A 73 -13.81 22.23 -8.33
CA ALA A 73 -13.33 21.55 -9.52
C ALA A 73 -14.39 21.68 -10.63
N ALA A 74 -13.98 22.04 -11.83
CA ALA A 74 -14.84 22.27 -12.98
C ALA A 74 -15.68 21.03 -13.38
N PRO A 75 -16.91 21.21 -13.90
CA PRO A 75 -17.85 20.12 -14.09
C PRO A 75 -17.63 19.39 -15.42
N ALA A 76 -17.48 18.05 -15.35
CA ALA A 76 -17.74 17.18 -16.49
C ALA A 76 -19.18 16.68 -16.39
N ALA A 77 -20.05 17.20 -17.24
CA ALA A 77 -21.46 16.87 -17.28
C ALA A 77 -21.68 15.49 -17.93
N ALA A 78 -22.16 14.52 -17.14
CA ALA A 78 -22.84 13.35 -17.66
C ALA A 78 -24.35 13.52 -17.39
N LYS A 79 -25.17 13.58 -18.44
CA LYS A 79 -26.62 13.65 -18.35
C LYS A 79 -27.16 12.33 -17.76
N ALA A 80 -27.78 12.43 -16.58
CA ALA A 80 -28.55 11.36 -15.99
C ALA A 80 -29.98 11.38 -16.51
N ALA A 81 -30.52 10.21 -16.82
CA ALA A 81 -31.93 10.02 -17.15
C ALA A 81 -32.78 10.29 -15.90
N SER A 82 -33.78 11.14 -16.01
CA SER A 82 -34.69 11.54 -14.96
C SER A 82 -35.73 10.45 -14.65
N GLY A 83 -35.50 9.72 -13.56
CA GLY A 83 -36.54 9.05 -12.82
C GLY A 83 -36.53 9.61 -11.40
N THR A 84 -37.67 9.90 -10.83
CA THR A 84 -37.83 10.43 -9.46
C THR A 84 -37.38 9.38 -8.45
N ALA A 85 -36.07 9.35 -8.16
CA ALA A 85 -35.49 8.53 -7.12
C ALA A 85 -35.58 9.27 -5.77
N SER A 86 -36.02 8.60 -4.72
CA SER A 86 -35.83 9.08 -3.35
C SER A 86 -34.34 9.30 -3.09
N ASN A 87 -33.97 10.33 -2.32
CA ASN A 87 -32.57 10.72 -2.05
C ASN A 87 -31.70 9.62 -1.37
N ASP A 88 -32.24 8.45 -1.10
CA ASP A 88 -31.60 7.32 -0.40
C ASP A 88 -31.18 6.16 -1.33
N ASP A 89 -31.61 6.14 -2.59
CA ASP A 89 -31.27 5.05 -3.51
C ASP A 89 -29.85 5.21 -4.08
N PRO A 90 -28.95 4.20 -3.92
CA PRO A 90 -27.63 4.27 -4.50
C PRO A 90 -27.72 4.21 -6.03
N PRO A 91 -26.96 5.04 -6.77
CA PRO A 91 -26.93 4.93 -8.23
C PRO A 91 -26.22 3.64 -8.67
N LEU A 92 -26.55 3.14 -9.85
CA LEU A 92 -25.72 2.13 -10.51
C LEU A 92 -24.45 2.80 -11.06
N ILE A 93 -23.32 2.44 -10.46
CA ILE A 93 -21.99 3.02 -10.77
C ILE A 93 -21.40 2.28 -11.96
N GLN A 94 -21.10 3.01 -13.03
CA GLN A 94 -20.41 2.45 -14.20
C GLN A 94 -18.92 2.27 -13.91
N GLY A 95 -18.27 1.31 -14.62
CA GLY A 95 -16.82 1.13 -14.54
C GLY A 95 -16.31 0.38 -13.30
N LEU A 96 -17.20 -0.32 -12.58
CA LEU A 96 -16.82 -1.26 -11.51
C LEU A 96 -16.49 -2.67 -12.05
N GLY A 97 -16.26 -2.81 -13.36
CA GLY A 97 -16.03 -4.09 -14.03
C GLY A 97 -17.33 -4.81 -14.40
N THR A 98 -17.18 -6.05 -14.89
CA THR A 98 -18.29 -6.83 -15.43
C THR A 98 -18.56 -8.11 -14.65
N ARG A 99 -17.84 -8.36 -13.57
CA ARG A 99 -18.00 -9.59 -12.79
C ARG A 99 -19.40 -9.73 -12.21
N THR A 100 -19.95 -10.90 -12.36
CA THR A 100 -21.25 -11.29 -11.84
C THR A 100 -21.11 -12.56 -11.01
N MET A 101 -21.58 -12.52 -9.77
CA MET A 101 -21.88 -13.74 -9.01
C MET A 101 -23.37 -14.03 -9.14
N LYS A 102 -23.73 -14.94 -10.02
CA LYS A 102 -25.13 -15.29 -10.26
C LYS A 102 -25.81 -15.81 -8.99
N ILE A 103 -26.94 -15.20 -8.63
CA ILE A 103 -27.75 -15.53 -7.46
C ILE A 103 -29.18 -15.92 -7.88
N THR A 104 -29.88 -16.61 -6.97
CA THR A 104 -31.30 -16.93 -7.15
C THR A 104 -32.14 -15.69 -6.84
N THR A 105 -32.63 -15.04 -7.88
CA THR A 105 -33.54 -13.89 -7.82
C THR A 105 -34.46 -13.84 -9.04
N THR A 106 -35.67 -13.33 -8.89
CA THR A 106 -36.60 -13.06 -9.99
C THR A 106 -36.46 -11.65 -10.56
N SER A 107 -35.70 -10.79 -9.91
CA SER A 107 -35.50 -9.39 -10.30
C SER A 107 -34.13 -9.18 -10.95
N PRO A 108 -34.05 -8.91 -12.28
CA PRO A 108 -32.79 -8.59 -12.92
C PRO A 108 -32.10 -7.36 -12.32
N LEU A 109 -32.88 -6.40 -11.81
CA LEU A 109 -32.33 -5.21 -11.16
C LEU A 109 -31.75 -5.52 -9.77
N ALA A 110 -32.33 -6.46 -9.02
CA ALA A 110 -31.74 -6.97 -7.79
C ALA A 110 -30.39 -7.64 -8.03
N GLN A 111 -30.25 -8.44 -9.13
CA GLN A 111 -28.97 -8.99 -9.53
C GLN A 111 -27.93 -7.89 -9.83
N GLN A 112 -28.31 -6.81 -10.51
CA GLN A 112 -27.40 -5.70 -10.83
C GLN A 112 -26.88 -4.99 -9.56
N TYR A 113 -27.77 -4.72 -8.61
CA TYR A 113 -27.37 -4.12 -7.33
C TYR A 113 -26.56 -5.07 -6.45
N PHE A 114 -26.89 -6.36 -6.48
CA PHE A 114 -26.06 -7.37 -5.82
C PHE A 114 -24.64 -7.39 -6.41
N ASP A 115 -24.51 -7.42 -7.73
CA ASP A 115 -23.21 -7.41 -8.42
C ASP A 115 -22.43 -6.13 -8.14
N GLN A 116 -23.10 -4.97 -8.08
CA GLN A 116 -22.47 -3.72 -7.68
C GLN A 116 -21.92 -3.81 -6.25
N GLY A 117 -22.74 -4.24 -5.30
CA GLY A 117 -22.32 -4.40 -3.91
C GLY A 117 -21.16 -5.39 -3.78
N TYR A 118 -21.20 -6.49 -4.50
CA TYR A 118 -20.16 -7.51 -4.51
C TYR A 118 -18.82 -6.98 -5.03
N ARG A 119 -18.83 -6.21 -6.14
CA ARG A 119 -17.62 -5.57 -6.69
C ARG A 119 -17.07 -4.50 -5.76
N LEU A 120 -17.93 -3.71 -5.12
CA LEU A 120 -17.54 -2.69 -4.15
C LEU A 120 -16.95 -3.31 -2.88
N ALA A 121 -17.50 -4.42 -2.39
CA ALA A 121 -16.96 -5.15 -1.24
C ALA A 121 -15.55 -5.68 -1.53
N TRP A 122 -15.29 -6.21 -2.74
CA TRP A 122 -13.93 -6.56 -3.17
C TRP A 122 -12.99 -5.36 -3.31
N GLY A 123 -13.53 -4.15 -3.44
CA GLY A 123 -12.79 -2.88 -3.38
C GLY A 123 -12.72 -2.27 -1.98
N PHE A 124 -13.09 -3.01 -0.95
CA PHE A 124 -13.15 -2.57 0.45
C PHE A 124 -14.02 -1.32 0.70
N ASN A 125 -14.90 -0.98 -0.25
CA ASN A 125 -15.91 0.06 -0.07
C ASN A 125 -17.20 -0.57 0.50
N HIS A 126 -17.11 -1.05 1.73
CA HIS A 126 -18.17 -1.82 2.39
C HIS A 126 -19.43 -0.98 2.62
N ASP A 127 -19.30 0.31 2.96
CA ASP A 127 -20.46 1.18 3.20
C ASP A 127 -21.33 1.32 1.93
N GLU A 128 -20.70 1.54 0.78
CA GLU A 128 -21.42 1.63 -0.50
C GLU A 128 -21.92 0.24 -0.96
N ALA A 129 -21.17 -0.83 -0.67
CA ALA A 129 -21.62 -2.20 -0.92
C ALA A 129 -22.89 -2.53 -0.14
N LEU A 130 -22.97 -2.15 1.15
CA LEU A 130 -24.15 -2.32 1.99
C LEU A 130 -25.37 -1.58 1.44
N ARG A 131 -25.20 -0.35 0.94
CA ARG A 131 -26.29 0.39 0.28
C ARG A 131 -26.82 -0.36 -0.93
N ALA A 132 -25.93 -0.91 -1.76
CA ALA A 132 -26.30 -1.68 -2.94
C ALA A 132 -27.00 -3.00 -2.56
N PHE A 133 -26.52 -3.74 -1.57
CA PHE A 133 -27.14 -4.99 -1.11
C PHE A 133 -28.53 -4.75 -0.52
N ARG A 134 -28.71 -3.70 0.29
CA ARG A 134 -30.03 -3.31 0.83
C ARG A 134 -31.00 -2.90 -0.28
N LYS A 135 -30.52 -2.24 -1.33
CA LYS A 135 -31.36 -1.97 -2.51
C LYS A 135 -31.78 -3.25 -3.23
N ALA A 136 -30.87 -4.21 -3.36
CA ALA A 136 -31.20 -5.53 -3.93
C ALA A 136 -32.27 -6.26 -3.10
N GLN A 137 -32.21 -6.18 -1.77
CA GLN A 137 -33.23 -6.74 -0.85
C GLN A 137 -34.61 -6.08 -1.02
N GLN A 138 -34.65 -4.75 -1.21
CA GLN A 138 -35.90 -4.02 -1.48
C GLN A 138 -36.53 -4.46 -2.80
N LEU A 139 -35.71 -4.71 -3.82
CA LEU A 139 -36.16 -5.13 -5.16
C LEU A 139 -36.59 -6.60 -5.22
N ASP A 140 -36.02 -7.45 -4.37
CA ASP A 140 -36.42 -8.84 -4.20
C ASP A 140 -36.29 -9.29 -2.74
N PRO A 141 -37.36 -9.11 -1.92
CA PRO A 141 -37.35 -9.50 -0.50
C PRO A 141 -37.25 -11.04 -0.29
N GLN A 142 -37.32 -11.85 -1.36
CA GLN A 142 -37.15 -13.29 -1.32
C GLN A 142 -35.77 -13.76 -1.74
N CYS A 143 -34.87 -12.84 -2.08
CA CYS A 143 -33.49 -13.11 -2.47
C CYS A 143 -32.63 -13.44 -1.22
N ALA A 144 -32.40 -14.70 -0.92
CA ALA A 144 -31.59 -15.14 0.23
C ALA A 144 -30.16 -14.57 0.18
N MET A 145 -29.55 -14.55 -1.02
CA MET A 145 -28.18 -14.08 -1.19
C MET A 145 -28.03 -12.58 -1.03
N CYS A 146 -29.08 -11.78 -1.25
CA CYS A 146 -29.04 -10.34 -0.99
C CYS A 146 -28.87 -10.04 0.50
N PHE A 147 -29.49 -10.83 1.37
CA PHE A 147 -29.32 -10.74 2.84
C PHE A 147 -27.99 -11.37 3.30
N TRP A 148 -27.58 -12.49 2.68
CA TRP A 148 -26.27 -13.07 2.92
C TRP A 148 -25.15 -12.06 2.65
N ALA A 149 -25.23 -11.32 1.56
CA ALA A 149 -24.22 -10.35 1.16
C ALA A 149 -24.13 -9.16 2.14
N GLU A 150 -25.26 -8.68 2.68
CA GLU A 150 -25.25 -7.69 3.75
C GLU A 150 -24.56 -8.24 5.00
N ALA A 151 -24.91 -9.46 5.43
CA ALA A 151 -24.25 -10.09 6.57
C ALA A 151 -22.75 -10.28 6.33
N TRP A 152 -22.33 -10.69 5.13
CA TRP A 152 -20.92 -10.85 4.77
C TRP A 152 -20.17 -9.53 4.83
N ALA A 153 -20.70 -8.44 4.26
CA ALA A 153 -20.07 -7.13 4.22
C ALA A 153 -20.02 -6.41 5.58
N LEU A 154 -20.91 -6.76 6.51
CA LEU A 154 -20.89 -6.27 7.91
C LEU A 154 -19.82 -6.95 8.76
N GLY A 155 -19.21 -8.04 8.26
CA GLY A 155 -18.12 -8.73 8.95
C GLY A 155 -16.79 -7.97 8.86
N PRO A 156 -15.75 -8.49 9.54
CA PRO A 156 -14.41 -7.91 9.45
C PRO A 156 -13.81 -8.14 8.05
N ASN A 157 -12.86 -7.28 7.68
CA ASN A 157 -11.91 -7.52 6.61
C ASN A 157 -10.48 -7.39 7.14
N ILE A 158 -9.48 -7.63 6.30
CA ILE A 158 -8.07 -7.62 6.73
C ILE A 158 -7.59 -6.27 7.25
N ASN A 159 -8.25 -5.17 6.88
CA ASN A 159 -7.90 -3.79 7.29
C ASN A 159 -8.76 -3.28 8.45
N VAL A 160 -9.96 -3.84 8.64
CA VAL A 160 -10.96 -3.30 9.56
C VAL A 160 -11.59 -4.42 10.38
N ALA A 161 -11.42 -4.36 11.72
CA ALA A 161 -12.15 -5.24 12.62
C ALA A 161 -13.66 -4.98 12.51
N MET A 162 -14.45 -6.00 12.83
CA MET A 162 -15.89 -5.84 12.88
C MET A 162 -16.29 -4.81 13.94
N ASP A 163 -17.10 -3.82 13.54
CA ASP A 163 -17.72 -2.90 14.47
C ASP A 163 -18.70 -3.67 15.39
N THR A 164 -18.64 -3.39 16.68
CA THR A 164 -19.56 -3.99 17.66
C THR A 164 -21.02 -3.67 17.36
N LYS A 165 -21.31 -2.47 16.81
CA LYS A 165 -22.64 -2.04 16.36
C LYS A 165 -23.14 -2.85 15.15
N ALA A 166 -22.24 -3.41 14.34
CA ALA A 166 -22.57 -4.21 13.16
C ALA A 166 -23.05 -5.63 13.51
N LYS A 167 -22.82 -6.11 14.75
CA LYS A 167 -23.14 -7.49 15.16
C LYS A 167 -24.64 -7.80 15.04
N ALA A 168 -25.50 -6.97 15.60
CA ALA A 168 -26.94 -7.20 15.58
C ALA A 168 -27.53 -7.12 14.15
N PRO A 169 -27.19 -6.12 13.32
CA PRO A 169 -27.60 -6.10 11.91
C PRO A 169 -27.10 -7.32 11.10
N ALA A 170 -25.85 -7.75 11.31
CA ALA A 170 -25.31 -8.91 10.61
C ALA A 170 -26.05 -10.21 10.96
N LEU A 171 -26.35 -10.42 12.25
CA LEU A 171 -27.16 -11.55 12.69
C LEU A 171 -28.57 -11.52 12.10
N ALA A 172 -29.22 -10.35 12.09
CA ALA A 172 -30.57 -10.19 11.53
C ALA A 172 -30.61 -10.50 10.03
N ALA A 173 -29.64 -9.97 9.28
CA ALA A 173 -29.51 -10.26 7.85
C ALA A 173 -29.25 -11.76 7.59
N LEU A 174 -28.36 -12.38 8.35
CA LEU A 174 -28.06 -13.81 8.25
C LEU A 174 -29.30 -14.68 8.56
N GLU A 175 -30.05 -14.40 9.64
CA GLU A 175 -31.26 -15.12 9.97
C GLU A 175 -32.32 -14.97 8.88
N LYS A 176 -32.43 -13.78 8.28
CA LYS A 176 -33.29 -13.58 7.11
C LYS A 176 -32.85 -14.43 5.92
N ALA A 177 -31.55 -14.46 5.60
CA ALA A 177 -31.01 -15.33 4.55
C ALA A 177 -31.34 -16.81 4.81
N ARG A 178 -31.16 -17.29 6.05
CA ARG A 178 -31.48 -18.65 6.47
C ARG A 178 -32.96 -19.01 6.30
N SER A 179 -33.85 -18.10 6.64
CA SER A 179 -35.30 -18.31 6.48
C SER A 179 -35.74 -18.47 5.03
N LEU A 180 -34.91 -18.04 4.07
CA LEU A 180 -35.18 -18.08 2.63
C LEU A 180 -34.45 -19.23 1.89
N THR A 181 -33.76 -20.11 2.61
CA THR A 181 -32.91 -21.19 2.02
C THR A 181 -33.67 -22.20 1.18
N LEU A 182 -34.97 -22.39 1.40
CA LEU A 182 -35.80 -23.30 0.59
C LEU A 182 -35.86 -22.91 -0.90
N ARG A 183 -35.64 -21.62 -1.21
CA ARG A 183 -35.60 -21.09 -2.57
C ARG A 183 -34.19 -20.98 -3.13
N ALA A 184 -33.19 -21.12 -2.29
CA ALA A 184 -31.77 -20.98 -2.66
C ALA A 184 -31.24 -22.24 -3.37
N SER A 185 -30.28 -22.06 -4.27
CA SER A 185 -29.54 -23.17 -4.88
C SER A 185 -28.71 -23.93 -3.84
N ALA A 186 -28.19 -25.12 -4.18
CA ALA A 186 -27.30 -25.87 -3.28
C ALA A 186 -26.07 -25.03 -2.87
N ARG A 187 -25.42 -24.38 -3.85
CA ARG A 187 -24.28 -23.48 -3.61
C ARG A 187 -24.62 -22.36 -2.61
N GLU A 188 -25.74 -21.70 -2.80
CA GLU A 188 -26.18 -20.60 -1.93
C GLU A 188 -26.48 -21.08 -0.52
N ARG A 189 -27.12 -22.25 -0.36
CA ARG A 189 -27.36 -22.85 0.96
C ARG A 189 -26.05 -23.14 1.70
N THR A 190 -25.06 -23.68 0.99
CA THR A 190 -23.74 -23.96 1.57
C THR A 190 -23.03 -22.67 1.99
N LEU A 191 -23.08 -21.60 1.17
CA LEU A 191 -22.51 -20.29 1.52
C LEU A 191 -23.22 -19.62 2.70
N ILE A 192 -24.55 -19.72 2.78
CA ILE A 192 -25.33 -19.19 3.92
C ILE A 192 -24.97 -19.97 5.19
N GLY A 193 -24.87 -21.31 5.10
CA GLY A 193 -24.46 -22.16 6.22
C GLY A 193 -23.03 -21.85 6.70
N ALA A 194 -22.10 -21.68 5.77
CA ALA A 194 -20.72 -21.32 6.11
C ALA A 194 -20.66 -19.95 6.82
N LEU A 195 -21.38 -18.93 6.30
CA LEU A 195 -21.37 -17.60 6.93
C LEU A 195 -21.98 -17.62 8.34
N ALA A 196 -22.87 -18.55 8.64
CA ALA A 196 -23.44 -18.71 9.99
C ALA A 196 -22.36 -19.00 11.05
N GLU A 197 -21.28 -19.68 10.69
CA GLU A 197 -20.16 -19.93 11.59
C GLU A 197 -19.37 -18.67 11.97
N ARG A 198 -19.52 -17.57 11.19
CA ARG A 198 -18.81 -16.31 11.41
C ARG A 198 -19.44 -15.46 12.53
N TYR A 199 -20.67 -15.78 12.95
CA TYR A 199 -21.44 -14.97 13.88
C TYR A 199 -21.99 -15.79 15.05
N SER A 200 -22.11 -15.14 16.20
CA SER A 200 -22.72 -15.72 17.39
C SER A 200 -23.56 -14.67 18.13
N ALA A 201 -24.75 -15.03 18.57
CA ALA A 201 -25.57 -14.19 19.45
C ALA A 201 -24.91 -14.02 20.84
N TYR A 202 -24.11 -14.99 21.27
CA TYR A 202 -23.45 -14.96 22.57
C TYR A 202 -22.30 -13.95 22.59
N PRO A 203 -22.27 -13.01 23.58
CA PRO A 203 -21.26 -11.95 23.62
C PRO A 203 -19.85 -12.46 24.00
N THR A 204 -19.75 -13.62 24.59
CA THR A 204 -18.51 -14.20 25.13
C THR A 204 -17.71 -14.99 24.10
N VAL A 205 -18.25 -15.22 22.90
CA VAL A 205 -17.52 -15.98 21.86
C VAL A 205 -16.49 -15.06 21.21
N ASP A 206 -15.23 -15.50 21.25
CA ASP A 206 -14.11 -14.78 20.68
C ASP A 206 -14.23 -14.62 19.16
N ARG A 207 -13.89 -13.44 18.64
CA ARG A 207 -13.90 -13.13 17.21
C ARG A 207 -12.97 -14.04 16.42
N ALA A 208 -11.78 -14.31 16.93
CA ALA A 208 -10.79 -15.17 16.26
C ALA A 208 -11.29 -16.62 16.13
N ALA A 209 -12.04 -17.12 17.12
CA ALA A 209 -12.66 -18.44 17.03
C ALA A 209 -13.73 -18.49 15.94
N LEU A 210 -14.55 -17.42 15.81
CA LEU A 210 -15.58 -17.32 14.77
C LEU A 210 -14.98 -17.17 13.37
N ASP A 211 -13.91 -16.39 13.22
CA ASP A 211 -13.23 -16.25 11.92
C ASP A 211 -12.57 -17.58 11.50
N SER A 212 -12.01 -18.32 12.46
CA SER A 212 -11.47 -19.66 12.21
C SER A 212 -12.55 -20.68 11.82
N ALA A 213 -13.69 -20.67 12.52
CA ALA A 213 -14.83 -21.53 12.19
C ALA A 213 -15.38 -21.24 10.79
N TYR A 214 -15.51 -19.96 10.44
CA TYR A 214 -15.92 -19.53 9.10
C TYR A 214 -14.93 -19.98 8.02
N ALA A 215 -13.62 -19.84 8.24
CA ALA A 215 -12.60 -20.29 7.30
C ALA A 215 -12.66 -21.82 7.09
N ILE A 216 -12.87 -22.59 8.15
CA ILE A 216 -13.05 -24.05 8.06
C ILE A 216 -14.31 -24.39 7.24
N ALA A 217 -15.42 -23.72 7.50
CA ALA A 217 -16.66 -23.94 6.77
C ALA A 217 -16.53 -23.57 5.28
N MET A 218 -15.85 -22.45 4.98
CA MET A 218 -15.55 -22.03 3.62
C MET A 218 -14.58 -22.98 2.90
N GLY A 219 -13.63 -23.59 3.63
CA GLY A 219 -12.77 -24.64 3.09
C GLY A 219 -13.59 -25.84 2.60
N ARG A 220 -14.53 -26.32 3.42
CA ARG A 220 -15.48 -27.40 3.02
C ARG A 220 -16.33 -27.01 1.82
N ALA A 221 -16.85 -25.77 1.79
CA ALA A 221 -17.59 -25.25 0.64
C ALA A 221 -16.72 -25.22 -0.63
N SER A 222 -15.44 -24.83 -0.53
CA SER A 222 -14.50 -24.82 -1.66
C SER A 222 -14.17 -26.23 -2.17
N GLU A 223 -14.20 -27.23 -1.30
CA GLU A 223 -14.06 -28.64 -1.69
C GLU A 223 -15.32 -29.20 -2.34
N GLU A 224 -16.51 -28.85 -1.81
CA GLU A 224 -17.79 -29.26 -2.36
C GLU A 224 -18.01 -28.69 -3.77
N PHE A 225 -17.70 -27.40 -3.96
CA PHE A 225 -17.84 -26.70 -5.24
C PHE A 225 -16.48 -26.51 -5.94
N ARG A 226 -15.74 -27.62 -6.13
CA ARG A 226 -14.43 -27.60 -6.78
C ARG A 226 -14.51 -26.95 -8.16
N GLY A 227 -13.71 -25.91 -8.34
CA GLY A 227 -13.67 -25.15 -9.59
C GLY A 227 -14.63 -23.96 -9.65
N ASP A 228 -15.44 -23.70 -8.63
CA ASP A 228 -16.14 -22.42 -8.49
C ASP A 228 -15.16 -21.36 -7.98
N VAL A 229 -14.85 -20.39 -8.85
CA VAL A 229 -13.86 -19.35 -8.55
C VAL A 229 -14.33 -18.36 -7.49
N GLU A 230 -15.66 -18.13 -7.40
CA GLU A 230 -16.23 -17.24 -6.38
C GLU A 230 -16.15 -17.89 -4.99
N VAL A 231 -16.52 -19.16 -4.86
CA VAL A 231 -16.43 -19.91 -3.59
C VAL A 231 -14.96 -19.99 -3.13
N ALA A 232 -14.04 -20.27 -4.07
CA ALA A 232 -12.61 -20.34 -3.74
C ALA A 232 -12.04 -18.96 -3.35
N THR A 233 -12.52 -17.85 -3.95
CA THR A 233 -12.09 -16.49 -3.56
C THR A 233 -12.64 -16.10 -2.20
N LEU A 234 -13.89 -16.44 -1.88
CA LEU A 234 -14.47 -16.25 -0.55
C LEU A 234 -13.76 -17.10 0.52
N TYR A 235 -13.28 -18.30 0.16
CA TYR A 235 -12.44 -19.10 1.06
C TYR A 235 -11.09 -18.42 1.33
N ALA A 236 -10.44 -17.86 0.31
CA ALA A 236 -9.21 -17.12 0.48
C ALA A 236 -9.40 -15.86 1.37
N ASP A 237 -10.49 -15.11 1.18
CA ASP A 237 -10.88 -14.00 2.06
C ASP A 237 -11.05 -14.47 3.51
N ALA A 238 -11.75 -15.58 3.72
CA ALA A 238 -11.93 -16.15 5.05
C ALA A 238 -10.59 -16.53 5.71
N LEU A 239 -9.65 -17.14 4.96
CA LEU A 239 -8.31 -17.46 5.45
C LEU A 239 -7.53 -16.19 5.83
N MET A 240 -7.62 -15.14 5.01
CA MET A 240 -6.93 -13.88 5.31
C MET A 240 -7.42 -13.25 6.62
N ASN A 241 -8.69 -13.42 6.94
CA ASN A 241 -9.28 -12.90 8.18
C ASN A 241 -8.95 -13.73 9.43
N VAL A 242 -8.44 -14.96 9.30
CA VAL A 242 -7.92 -15.75 10.44
C VAL A 242 -6.67 -15.10 11.05
N SER A 243 -5.82 -14.51 10.23
CA SER A 243 -4.56 -13.89 10.66
C SER A 243 -4.25 -12.66 9.80
N PRO A 244 -5.01 -11.55 9.94
CA PRO A 244 -4.86 -10.38 9.08
C PRO A 244 -3.41 -9.87 9.08
N TRP A 245 -2.82 -9.75 7.87
CA TRP A 245 -1.46 -9.28 7.61
C TRP A 245 -0.32 -10.17 8.15
N ASP A 246 -0.61 -11.22 8.90
CA ASP A 246 0.37 -12.16 9.44
C ASP A 246 0.35 -13.49 8.67
N TYR A 247 0.64 -13.45 7.37
CA TYR A 247 0.56 -14.62 6.48
C TYR A 247 1.87 -15.38 6.39
N TRP A 248 3.00 -14.75 6.70
CA TRP A 248 4.34 -15.29 6.50
C TRP A 248 5.11 -15.37 7.81
N LYS A 249 6.00 -16.35 7.93
CA LYS A 249 7.04 -16.34 8.96
C LYS A 249 8.07 -15.24 8.64
N ALA A 250 8.97 -14.98 9.59
CA ALA A 250 10.01 -13.96 9.47
C ALA A 250 10.91 -14.08 8.22
N ASP A 251 10.99 -15.27 7.62
CA ASP A 251 11.72 -15.51 6.39
C ASP A 251 11.02 -14.98 5.11
N GLY A 252 9.77 -14.51 5.23
CA GLY A 252 8.93 -14.09 4.11
C GLY A 252 8.65 -15.20 3.08
N LYS A 253 9.08 -16.44 3.34
CA LYS A 253 8.99 -17.58 2.44
C LYS A 253 8.04 -18.68 2.94
N THR A 254 8.06 -18.93 4.23
CA THR A 254 7.26 -19.97 4.86
C THR A 254 5.91 -19.39 5.29
N PRO A 255 4.78 -19.86 4.75
CA PRO A 255 3.47 -19.38 5.21
C PRO A 255 3.20 -19.83 6.65
N ARG A 256 2.39 -19.09 7.37
CA ARG A 256 1.83 -19.51 8.65
C ARG A 256 0.89 -20.68 8.43
N ALA A 257 0.89 -21.66 9.34
CA ALA A 257 0.11 -22.89 9.19
C ALA A 257 -1.40 -22.65 9.00
N ALA A 258 -1.96 -21.66 9.74
CA ALA A 258 -3.39 -21.32 9.66
C ALA A 258 -3.82 -20.79 8.28
N VAL A 259 -2.89 -20.29 7.47
CA VAL A 259 -3.16 -19.69 6.15
C VAL A 259 -2.34 -20.34 5.03
N ALA A 260 -1.87 -21.57 5.24
CA ALA A 260 -1.03 -22.27 4.27
C ALA A 260 -1.71 -22.45 2.89
N ASP A 261 -3.03 -22.60 2.88
CA ASP A 261 -3.83 -22.77 1.65
C ASP A 261 -4.17 -21.46 0.93
N LEU A 262 -3.88 -20.30 1.53
CA LEU A 262 -4.25 -18.98 0.99
C LEU A 262 -3.69 -18.76 -0.42
N VAL A 263 -2.37 -18.76 -0.54
CA VAL A 263 -1.69 -18.49 -1.82
C VAL A 263 -1.99 -19.57 -2.87
N PRO A 264 -1.91 -20.88 -2.56
CA PRO A 264 -2.31 -21.93 -3.51
C PRO A 264 -3.75 -21.78 -4.02
N THR A 265 -4.68 -21.38 -3.16
CA THR A 265 -6.09 -21.17 -3.53
C THR A 265 -6.22 -20.00 -4.50
N LEU A 266 -5.64 -18.84 -4.19
CA LEU A 266 -5.67 -17.67 -5.08
C LEU A 266 -4.99 -17.95 -6.42
N GLU A 267 -3.86 -18.64 -6.44
CA GLU A 267 -3.19 -19.03 -7.68
C GLU A 267 -4.00 -19.99 -8.51
N ARG A 268 -4.75 -20.91 -7.89
CA ARG A 268 -5.68 -21.79 -8.59
C ARG A 268 -6.83 -20.99 -9.22
N VAL A 269 -7.41 -20.03 -8.49
CA VAL A 269 -8.43 -19.11 -9.02
C VAL A 269 -7.88 -18.35 -10.22
N LEU A 270 -6.73 -17.70 -10.07
CA LEU A 270 -6.14 -16.83 -11.10
C LEU A 270 -5.60 -17.59 -12.32
N ARG A 271 -5.31 -18.90 -12.21
CA ARG A 271 -5.05 -19.75 -13.38
C ARG A 271 -6.32 -19.99 -14.18
N LYS A 272 -7.47 -20.13 -13.54
CA LYS A 272 -8.76 -20.38 -14.17
C LYS A 272 -9.42 -19.10 -14.68
N ASP A 273 -9.31 -18.04 -13.92
CA ASP A 273 -9.88 -16.73 -14.21
C ASP A 273 -8.85 -15.62 -13.87
N PRO A 274 -7.96 -15.30 -14.82
CA PRO A 274 -6.88 -14.36 -14.61
C PRO A 274 -7.34 -12.90 -14.48
N ASP A 275 -8.61 -12.62 -14.71
CA ASP A 275 -9.22 -11.29 -14.67
C ASP A 275 -10.21 -11.13 -13.49
N HIS A 276 -10.16 -12.06 -12.51
CA HIS A 276 -10.97 -11.99 -11.30
C HIS A 276 -10.45 -10.89 -10.37
N ALA A 277 -11.01 -9.67 -10.44
CA ALA A 277 -10.53 -8.49 -9.72
C ALA A 277 -10.41 -8.70 -8.20
N GLY A 278 -11.40 -9.34 -7.55
CA GLY A 278 -11.32 -9.66 -6.12
C GLY A 278 -10.17 -10.62 -5.78
N ALA A 279 -9.97 -11.68 -6.58
CA ALA A 279 -8.86 -12.60 -6.35
C ALA A 279 -7.49 -11.93 -6.59
N ILE A 280 -7.37 -11.04 -7.59
CA ILE A 280 -6.14 -10.25 -7.82
C ILE A 280 -5.86 -9.36 -6.61
N HIS A 281 -6.87 -8.66 -6.10
CA HIS A 281 -6.75 -7.81 -4.92
C HIS A 281 -6.21 -8.59 -3.72
N LEU A 282 -6.89 -9.69 -3.36
CA LEU A 282 -6.45 -10.55 -2.25
C LEU A 282 -5.06 -11.14 -2.49
N TYR A 283 -4.73 -11.50 -3.74
CA TYR A 283 -3.42 -12.06 -4.08
C TYR A 283 -2.29 -11.05 -3.92
N ILE A 284 -2.52 -9.78 -4.29
CA ILE A 284 -1.56 -8.70 -4.04
C ILE A 284 -1.25 -8.63 -2.54
N HIS A 285 -2.27 -8.49 -1.70
CA HIS A 285 -2.10 -8.45 -0.25
C HIS A 285 -1.47 -9.72 0.35
N ALA A 286 -1.81 -10.88 -0.21
CA ALA A 286 -1.25 -12.14 0.27
C ALA A 286 0.26 -12.26 0.02
N VAL A 287 0.80 -11.63 -1.04
CA VAL A 287 2.20 -11.86 -1.45
C VAL A 287 3.10 -10.63 -1.35
N GLU A 288 2.56 -9.43 -1.16
CA GLU A 288 3.37 -8.20 -1.13
C GLU A 288 4.43 -8.18 -0.02
N ALA A 289 4.10 -8.73 1.16
CA ALA A 289 5.04 -8.86 2.28
C ALA A 289 5.89 -10.15 2.20
N SER A 290 5.73 -10.98 1.15
CA SER A 290 6.54 -12.17 0.96
C SER A 290 7.90 -11.84 0.37
N ASN A 291 8.79 -12.83 0.36
CA ASN A 291 10.08 -12.71 -0.32
C ASN A 291 10.00 -12.78 -1.86
N ASN A 292 8.81 -12.96 -2.43
CA ASN A 292 8.60 -12.98 -3.89
C ASN A 292 7.31 -12.27 -4.31
N PRO A 293 7.20 -10.94 -4.11
CA PRO A 293 6.04 -10.17 -4.53
C PRO A 293 5.90 -10.09 -6.05
N LYS A 294 6.98 -10.28 -6.82
CA LYS A 294 6.96 -10.25 -8.29
C LYS A 294 5.97 -11.23 -8.92
N ARG A 295 5.61 -12.30 -8.20
CA ARG A 295 4.61 -13.28 -8.68
C ARG A 295 3.23 -12.67 -8.97
N ALA A 296 2.91 -11.53 -8.37
CA ALA A 296 1.66 -10.81 -8.60
C ALA A 296 1.73 -9.74 -9.71
N GLU A 297 2.92 -9.38 -10.25
CA GLU A 297 3.07 -8.27 -11.20
C GLU A 297 2.13 -8.37 -12.40
N ARG A 298 2.06 -9.53 -13.07
CA ARG A 298 1.21 -9.73 -14.24
C ARG A 298 -0.27 -9.51 -13.99
N TYR A 299 -0.72 -9.72 -12.76
CA TYR A 299 -2.10 -9.51 -12.34
C TYR A 299 -2.32 -8.04 -11.90
N ALA A 300 -1.34 -7.47 -11.18
CA ALA A 300 -1.34 -6.07 -10.82
C ALA A 300 -1.44 -5.17 -12.05
N ASP A 301 -0.69 -5.47 -13.13
CA ASP A 301 -0.71 -4.72 -14.39
C ASP A 301 -2.10 -4.62 -15.03
N LYS A 302 -3.01 -5.54 -14.72
CA LYS A 302 -4.38 -5.57 -15.27
C LYS A 302 -5.42 -4.88 -14.36
N LEU A 303 -5.26 -4.95 -13.05
CA LEU A 303 -6.33 -4.68 -12.08
C LEU A 303 -6.97 -3.30 -12.27
N GLY A 304 -6.16 -2.26 -12.40
CA GLY A 304 -6.65 -0.88 -12.56
C GLY A 304 -7.42 -0.61 -13.88
N GLN A 305 -7.35 -1.54 -14.84
CA GLN A 305 -8.12 -1.50 -16.09
C GLN A 305 -9.42 -2.30 -15.97
N LEU A 306 -9.42 -3.39 -15.18
CA LEU A 306 -10.61 -4.22 -14.96
C LEU A 306 -11.70 -3.46 -14.21
N VAL A 307 -11.32 -2.56 -13.29
CA VAL A 307 -12.25 -1.86 -12.40
C VAL A 307 -11.91 -0.36 -12.28
N PRO A 308 -11.94 0.40 -13.38
CA PRO A 308 -11.37 1.74 -13.45
C PRO A 308 -12.05 2.80 -12.57
N GLN A 309 -13.21 2.52 -11.99
CA GLN A 309 -13.95 3.41 -11.08
C GLN A 309 -13.98 2.91 -9.62
N ALA A 310 -13.21 1.88 -9.29
CA ALA A 310 -13.01 1.45 -7.91
C ALA A 310 -11.64 1.98 -7.43
N GLY A 311 -11.60 3.15 -6.80
CA GLY A 311 -10.36 3.86 -6.47
C GLY A 311 -9.34 3.00 -5.74
N HIS A 312 -9.76 2.25 -4.71
CA HIS A 312 -8.88 1.33 -4.00
C HIS A 312 -8.30 0.23 -4.93
N LEU A 313 -9.10 -0.35 -5.83
CA LEU A 313 -8.59 -1.36 -6.77
C LEU A 313 -7.70 -0.76 -7.88
N VAL A 314 -7.88 0.52 -8.23
CA VAL A 314 -6.97 1.25 -9.12
C VAL A 314 -5.62 1.51 -8.44
N HIS A 315 -5.63 1.72 -7.12
CA HIS A 315 -4.44 1.90 -6.29
C HIS A 315 -3.66 0.58 -6.09
N MET A 316 -4.35 -0.55 -5.91
CA MET A 316 -3.76 -1.84 -5.50
C MET A 316 -2.54 -2.33 -6.28
N PRO A 317 -2.42 -2.14 -7.61
CA PRO A 317 -1.19 -2.45 -8.34
C PRO A 317 0.06 -1.79 -7.75
N SER A 318 -0.11 -0.61 -7.12
CA SER A 318 1.01 0.15 -6.57
C SER A 318 1.72 -0.55 -5.41
N HIS A 319 1.05 -1.42 -4.67
CA HIS A 319 1.67 -2.24 -3.63
C HIS A 319 2.79 -3.11 -4.20
N ILE A 320 2.50 -3.84 -5.28
CA ILE A 320 3.49 -4.67 -5.97
C ILE A 320 4.54 -3.79 -6.67
N TYR A 321 4.12 -2.72 -7.36
CA TYR A 321 5.05 -1.82 -8.03
C TYR A 321 6.04 -1.19 -7.05
N PHE A 322 5.57 -0.79 -5.87
CA PHE A 322 6.41 -0.17 -4.85
C PHE A 322 7.49 -1.14 -4.34
N VAL A 323 7.09 -2.35 -3.92
CA VAL A 323 8.04 -3.35 -3.37
C VAL A 323 8.97 -3.94 -4.44
N THR A 324 8.59 -3.88 -5.72
CA THR A 324 9.44 -4.32 -6.85
C THR A 324 10.25 -3.19 -7.49
N GLY A 325 10.14 -1.96 -6.97
CA GLY A 325 10.90 -0.80 -7.43
C GLY A 325 10.39 -0.16 -8.72
N ARG A 326 9.13 -0.39 -9.09
CA ARG A 326 8.43 0.26 -10.20
C ARG A 326 7.74 1.55 -9.74
N TYR A 327 8.52 2.47 -9.14
CA TYR A 327 7.96 3.68 -8.48
C TYR A 327 7.21 4.62 -9.42
N LYS A 328 7.59 4.69 -10.71
CA LYS A 328 6.85 5.47 -11.72
C LYS A 328 5.45 4.90 -11.97
N ASP A 329 5.35 3.58 -12.06
CA ASP A 329 4.07 2.90 -12.24
C ASP A 329 3.20 3.02 -10.98
N SER A 330 3.83 2.89 -9.80
CA SER A 330 3.17 3.12 -8.51
C SER A 330 2.62 4.54 -8.41
N LEU A 331 3.41 5.55 -8.77
CA LEU A 331 2.97 6.95 -8.81
C LEU A 331 1.80 7.15 -9.76
N ALA A 332 1.88 6.63 -10.99
CA ALA A 332 0.83 6.76 -11.99
C ALA A 332 -0.49 6.11 -11.55
N ALA A 333 -0.42 4.91 -10.97
CA ALA A 333 -1.59 4.20 -10.44
C ALA A 333 -2.28 5.01 -9.34
N ASN A 334 -1.51 5.56 -8.39
CA ASN A 334 -2.06 6.33 -7.28
C ASN A 334 -2.62 7.69 -7.69
N LEU A 335 -1.97 8.39 -8.63
CA LEU A 335 -2.53 9.63 -9.21
C LEU A 335 -3.89 9.37 -9.88
N LYS A 336 -4.04 8.22 -10.54
CA LYS A 336 -5.32 7.80 -11.12
C LYS A 336 -6.33 7.46 -10.02
N ALA A 337 -5.94 6.69 -9.01
CA ALA A 337 -6.78 6.29 -7.89
C ALA A 337 -7.32 7.51 -7.13
N VAL A 338 -6.45 8.48 -6.81
CA VAL A 338 -6.84 9.74 -6.14
C VAL A 338 -7.92 10.48 -6.93
N LYS A 339 -7.81 10.57 -8.27
CA LYS A 339 -8.85 11.22 -9.11
C LYS A 339 -10.18 10.47 -9.06
N VAL A 340 -10.14 9.15 -9.08
CA VAL A 340 -11.34 8.31 -8.97
C VAL A 340 -12.01 8.49 -7.61
N ASP A 341 -11.22 8.49 -6.55
CA ASP A 341 -11.73 8.72 -5.19
C ASP A 341 -12.33 10.10 -5.02
N GLU A 342 -11.69 11.14 -5.54
CA GLU A 342 -12.22 12.51 -5.46
C GLU A 342 -13.56 12.64 -6.18
N ALA A 343 -13.72 12.02 -7.34
CA ALA A 343 -14.99 11.99 -8.05
C ALA A 343 -16.07 11.24 -7.25
N TYR A 344 -15.71 10.09 -6.64
CA TYR A 344 -16.60 9.32 -5.79
C TYR A 344 -17.00 10.10 -4.52
N LEU A 345 -16.04 10.69 -3.82
CA LEU A 345 -16.27 11.47 -2.59
C LEU A 345 -17.16 12.70 -2.86
N ALA A 346 -16.97 13.37 -4.00
CA ALA A 346 -17.79 14.51 -4.40
C ALA A 346 -19.25 14.10 -4.70
N ALA A 347 -19.43 12.96 -5.36
CA ALA A 347 -20.74 12.47 -5.78
C ALA A 347 -21.54 11.84 -4.63
N GLN A 348 -20.91 10.98 -3.82
CA GLN A 348 -21.60 10.17 -2.81
C GLN A 348 -21.49 10.73 -1.39
N LYS A 349 -20.52 11.63 -1.11
CA LYS A 349 -20.26 12.23 0.20
C LYS A 349 -20.25 11.20 1.35
N PRO A 350 -19.51 10.08 1.20
CA PRO A 350 -19.50 9.02 2.21
C PRO A 350 -18.89 9.50 3.52
N SER A 351 -19.22 8.82 4.59
CA SER A 351 -18.56 8.95 5.89
C SER A 351 -17.76 7.67 6.20
N GLY A 352 -17.03 7.66 7.32
CA GLY A 352 -16.39 6.46 7.84
C GLY A 352 -15.01 6.17 7.24
N VAL A 353 -14.72 4.88 7.05
CA VAL A 353 -13.37 4.38 6.77
C VAL A 353 -12.84 4.82 5.40
N TYR A 354 -13.71 4.89 4.37
CA TYR A 354 -13.24 5.17 3.02
C TYR A 354 -12.59 6.56 2.90
N PRO A 355 -13.25 7.67 3.29
CA PRO A 355 -12.65 9.01 3.22
C PRO A 355 -11.57 9.29 4.26
N LEU A 356 -11.51 8.55 5.38
CA LEU A 356 -10.51 8.76 6.44
C LEU A 356 -9.33 7.77 6.38
N GLY A 357 -9.49 6.66 5.68
CA GLY A 357 -8.47 5.61 5.57
C GLY A 357 -7.98 5.42 4.14
N TYR A 358 -8.81 4.86 3.24
CA TYR A 358 -8.38 4.45 1.90
C TYR A 358 -7.98 5.62 1.00
N TYR A 359 -8.74 6.70 0.97
CA TYR A 359 -8.38 7.87 0.18
C TYR A 359 -7.09 8.56 0.66
N PRO A 360 -6.88 8.84 1.96
CA PRO A 360 -5.59 9.33 2.45
C PRO A 360 -4.44 8.37 2.19
N HIS A 361 -4.66 7.05 2.26
CA HIS A 361 -3.67 6.03 1.93
C HIS A 361 -3.21 6.14 0.47
N ASN A 362 -4.13 6.33 -0.49
CA ASN A 362 -3.78 6.54 -1.89
C ASN A 362 -2.95 7.82 -2.09
N VAL A 363 -3.30 8.92 -1.41
CA VAL A 363 -2.50 10.17 -1.43
C VAL A 363 -1.12 9.95 -0.81
N HIS A 364 -1.04 9.17 0.27
CA HIS A 364 0.22 8.81 0.92
C HIS A 364 1.13 8.01 -0.04
N PHE A 365 0.57 7.07 -0.81
CA PHE A 365 1.32 6.34 -1.82
C PHE A 365 1.80 7.21 -3.00
N VAL A 366 1.04 8.26 -3.40
CA VAL A 366 1.54 9.29 -4.34
C VAL A 366 2.80 9.92 -3.78
N MET A 367 2.77 10.36 -2.52
CA MET A 367 3.90 11.02 -1.85
C MET A 367 5.14 10.12 -1.81
N VAL A 368 5.01 8.88 -1.32
CA VAL A 368 6.19 8.01 -1.14
C VAL A 368 6.73 7.47 -2.47
N SER A 369 5.87 7.24 -3.46
CA SER A 369 6.32 6.82 -4.79
C SER A 369 7.13 7.92 -5.48
N ALA A 370 6.67 9.17 -5.41
CA ALA A 370 7.38 10.35 -5.88
C ALA A 370 8.72 10.54 -5.12
N GLN A 371 8.72 10.30 -3.80
CA GLN A 371 9.89 10.39 -2.93
C GLN A 371 11.02 9.46 -3.38
N MET A 372 10.71 8.19 -3.66
CA MET A 372 11.69 7.19 -4.12
C MET A 372 12.33 7.54 -5.45
N GLY A 373 11.63 8.28 -6.30
CA GLY A 373 12.11 8.76 -7.59
C GLY A 373 12.69 10.18 -7.56
N GLY A 374 12.59 10.91 -6.45
CA GLY A 374 13.14 12.26 -6.31
C GLY A 374 12.26 13.40 -6.85
N ASP A 375 10.97 13.18 -7.12
CA ASP A 375 10.04 14.24 -7.53
C ASP A 375 9.56 15.06 -6.31
N GLY A 376 10.40 15.99 -5.87
CA GLY A 376 10.16 16.81 -4.69
C GLY A 376 8.89 17.67 -4.77
N LYS A 377 8.49 18.12 -5.97
CA LYS A 377 7.26 18.91 -6.15
C LYS A 377 6.04 18.05 -5.80
N THR A 378 5.92 16.87 -6.41
CA THR A 378 4.81 15.95 -6.13
C THR A 378 4.80 15.49 -4.67
N VAL A 379 5.98 15.30 -4.05
CA VAL A 379 6.08 14.98 -2.62
C VAL A 379 5.46 16.07 -1.76
N ILE A 380 5.84 17.35 -1.96
CA ILE A 380 5.35 18.46 -1.14
C ILE A 380 3.85 18.72 -1.38
N ASP A 381 3.40 18.72 -2.64
CA ASP A 381 1.98 18.88 -2.96
C ASP A 381 1.11 17.79 -2.30
N SER A 382 1.58 16.54 -2.34
CA SER A 382 0.88 15.41 -1.70
C SER A 382 0.94 15.48 -0.18
N ALA A 383 2.05 15.93 0.40
CA ALA A 383 2.19 16.13 1.83
C ALA A 383 1.21 17.18 2.36
N GLN A 384 1.06 18.32 1.68
CA GLN A 384 0.09 19.35 2.03
C GLN A 384 -1.34 18.81 1.97
N LYS A 385 -1.67 18.10 0.89
CA LYS A 385 -2.98 17.45 0.73
C LYS A 385 -3.24 16.46 1.85
N LEU A 386 -2.31 15.55 2.13
CA LEU A 386 -2.44 14.53 3.17
C LEU A 386 -2.62 15.16 4.55
N GLY A 387 -1.86 16.22 4.86
CA GLY A 387 -1.97 16.97 6.11
C GLY A 387 -3.36 17.56 6.35
N SER A 388 -4.09 17.93 5.28
CA SER A 388 -5.45 18.49 5.36
C SER A 388 -6.55 17.43 5.47
N LEU A 389 -6.29 16.19 5.03
CA LEU A 389 -7.30 15.13 4.98
C LEU A 389 -7.62 14.50 6.34
N ILE A 390 -6.66 14.50 7.26
CA ILE A 390 -6.81 13.85 8.57
C ILE A 390 -6.94 14.93 9.65
N PRO A 391 -8.13 15.11 10.24
CA PRO A 391 -8.31 16.01 11.39
C PRO A 391 -7.46 15.57 12.59
N ALA A 392 -6.98 16.51 13.40
CA ALA A 392 -6.22 16.20 14.62
C ALA A 392 -7.07 15.39 15.62
N GLU A 393 -8.36 15.69 15.70
CA GLU A 393 -9.33 14.97 16.53
C GLU A 393 -9.39 13.48 16.13
N ALA A 394 -9.47 13.17 14.84
CA ALA A 394 -9.45 11.80 14.35
C ALA A 394 -8.15 11.07 14.72
N ALA A 395 -6.99 11.76 14.65
CA ALA A 395 -5.70 11.17 15.02
C ALA A 395 -5.54 10.97 16.54
N ARG A 396 -6.32 11.68 17.40
CA ARG A 396 -6.38 11.43 18.85
C ARG A 396 -7.17 10.16 19.14
N GLU A 397 -8.29 9.97 18.45
CA GLU A 397 -9.19 8.84 18.68
C GLU A 397 -8.67 7.55 18.04
N VAL A 398 -8.05 7.67 16.85
CA VAL A 398 -7.57 6.54 16.06
C VAL A 398 -6.06 6.63 15.89
N LEU A 399 -5.32 5.96 16.77
CA LEU A 399 -3.85 6.04 16.83
C LEU A 399 -3.16 5.70 15.50
N MET A 400 -3.74 4.82 14.68
CA MET A 400 -3.22 4.47 13.36
C MET A 400 -3.17 5.66 12.39
N LEU A 401 -3.98 6.69 12.60
CA LEU A 401 -3.91 7.90 11.80
C LEU A 401 -2.71 8.79 12.15
N GLN A 402 -2.06 8.60 13.30
CA GLN A 402 -0.90 9.41 13.68
C GLN A 402 0.30 9.21 12.74
N PRO A 403 0.74 7.98 12.38
CA PRO A 403 1.76 7.78 11.36
C PRO A 403 1.43 8.46 10.03
N VAL A 404 0.18 8.34 9.56
CA VAL A 404 -0.25 8.94 8.29
C VAL A 404 -0.23 10.48 8.37
N LYS A 405 -0.74 11.05 9.46
CA LYS A 405 -0.72 12.50 9.70
C LYS A 405 0.69 13.05 9.95
N ALA A 406 1.62 12.21 10.39
CA ALA A 406 3.03 12.58 10.56
C ALA A 406 3.83 12.59 9.25
N ALA A 407 3.36 11.87 8.22
CA ALA A 407 4.03 11.74 6.93
C ALA A 407 4.47 13.08 6.30
N PRO A 408 3.64 14.14 6.30
CA PRO A 408 4.03 15.44 5.78
C PRO A 408 5.31 16.02 6.39
N TYR A 409 5.55 15.81 7.69
CA TYR A 409 6.74 16.33 8.34
C TYR A 409 8.02 15.65 7.84
N PHE A 410 7.97 14.33 7.57
CA PHE A 410 9.11 13.62 6.96
C PHE A 410 9.36 14.08 5.52
N ALA A 411 8.29 14.33 4.75
CA ALA A 411 8.39 14.88 3.40
C ALA A 411 9.04 16.27 3.41
N HIS A 412 8.59 17.14 4.29
CA HIS A 412 9.17 18.48 4.49
C HIS A 412 10.61 18.44 5.00
N ALA A 413 10.98 17.49 5.87
CA ALA A 413 12.36 17.32 6.32
C ALA A 413 13.32 17.03 5.16
N GLN A 414 12.86 16.29 4.13
CA GLN A 414 13.68 15.94 2.98
C GLN A 414 13.64 17.01 1.87
N PHE A 415 12.48 17.54 1.52
CA PHE A 415 12.26 18.36 0.34
C PHE A 415 11.86 19.81 0.63
N GLY A 416 11.45 20.11 1.86
CA GLY A 416 11.00 21.45 2.22
C GLY A 416 12.17 22.44 2.36
N ASP A 417 11.92 23.69 1.97
CA ASP A 417 12.81 24.78 2.36
C ASP A 417 12.68 25.08 3.85
N ALA A 418 13.72 25.70 4.42
CA ALA A 418 13.78 25.90 5.86
C ALA A 418 12.70 26.86 6.39
N ALA A 419 12.27 27.85 5.61
CA ALA A 419 11.24 28.80 6.04
C ALA A 419 9.89 28.10 6.12
N ALA A 420 9.56 27.32 5.07
CA ALA A 420 8.34 26.51 5.05
C ALA A 420 8.27 25.49 6.19
N VAL A 421 9.39 24.79 6.47
CA VAL A 421 9.43 23.81 7.57
C VAL A 421 9.25 24.49 8.94
N MET A 422 9.90 25.65 9.15
CA MET A 422 9.79 26.38 10.41
C MET A 422 8.41 27.01 10.62
N ALA A 423 7.64 27.24 9.55
CA ALA A 423 6.27 27.74 9.59
C ALA A 423 5.22 26.63 9.81
N LEU A 424 5.59 25.35 9.76
CA LEU A 424 4.65 24.25 10.02
C LEU A 424 4.07 24.36 11.45
N PRO A 425 2.73 24.22 11.61
CA PRO A 425 2.09 24.38 12.91
C PRO A 425 2.51 23.29 13.90
N ASP A 426 2.61 23.64 15.19
CA ASP A 426 2.79 22.67 16.26
C ASP A 426 1.54 21.77 16.36
N PRO A 427 1.69 20.44 16.25
CA PRO A 427 0.55 19.51 16.32
C PRO A 427 -0.05 19.34 17.73
N GLY A 428 0.62 19.88 18.77
CA GLY A 428 0.22 19.75 20.16
C GLY A 428 0.89 18.58 20.90
N LYS A 429 0.95 18.70 22.23
CA LYS A 429 1.65 17.74 23.11
C LYS A 429 0.90 16.41 23.28
N ASP A 430 -0.38 16.40 23.00
CA ASP A 430 -1.29 15.25 23.08
C ASP A 430 -1.19 14.30 21.86
N LEU A 431 -0.37 14.65 20.87
CA LEU A 431 -0.06 13.83 19.69
C LEU A 431 1.44 13.52 19.61
N PRO A 432 1.99 12.73 20.54
CA PRO A 432 3.44 12.59 20.74
C PRO A 432 4.16 12.04 19.50
N TYR A 433 3.55 11.12 18.75
CA TYR A 433 4.13 10.60 17.51
C TYR A 433 4.31 11.70 16.47
N ILE A 434 3.27 12.50 16.25
CA ILE A 434 3.26 13.59 15.27
C ILE A 434 4.18 14.71 15.73
N GLN A 435 4.20 15.01 17.05
CA GLN A 435 5.06 16.04 17.62
C GLN A 435 6.55 15.68 17.47
N ALA A 436 6.92 14.41 17.66
CA ALA A 436 8.29 13.96 17.42
C ALA A 436 8.70 14.15 15.93
N ALA A 437 7.80 13.84 14.98
CA ALA A 437 8.04 14.05 13.56
C ALA A 437 8.16 15.54 13.18
N TRP A 438 7.34 16.40 13.77
CA TRP A 438 7.43 17.86 13.61
C TRP A 438 8.76 18.42 14.13
N ARG A 439 9.19 18.01 15.35
CA ARG A 439 10.49 18.35 15.92
C ARG A 439 11.65 17.87 15.04
N TYR A 440 11.54 16.64 14.53
CA TYR A 440 12.50 16.07 13.60
C TYR A 440 12.67 16.93 12.34
N ALA A 441 11.58 17.31 11.67
CA ALA A 441 11.64 18.13 10.47
C ALA A 441 12.35 19.47 10.73
N ARG A 442 12.01 20.15 11.83
CA ARG A 442 12.64 21.40 12.26
C ARG A 442 14.13 21.21 12.56
N GLY A 443 14.46 20.16 13.31
CA GLY A 443 15.86 19.82 13.65
C GLY A 443 16.73 19.56 12.42
N ILE A 444 16.19 18.83 11.41
CA ILE A 444 16.90 18.54 10.16
C ILE A 444 17.24 19.82 9.38
N VAL A 445 16.31 20.74 9.24
CA VAL A 445 16.59 21.99 8.50
C VAL A 445 17.52 22.93 9.27
N LEU A 446 17.47 22.94 10.61
CA LEU A 446 18.38 23.69 11.45
C LEU A 446 19.82 23.14 11.38
N ALA A 447 19.97 21.80 11.46
CA ALA A 447 21.27 21.14 11.28
C ALA A 447 21.85 21.41 9.89
N ARG A 448 21.01 21.36 8.84
CA ARG A 448 21.41 21.68 7.47
C ARG A 448 21.85 23.13 7.28
N LYS A 449 21.30 24.07 8.07
CA LYS A 449 21.72 25.47 8.10
C LYS A 449 23.00 25.74 8.94
N GLY A 450 23.52 24.71 9.64
CA GLY A 450 24.64 24.85 10.56
C GLY A 450 24.27 25.40 11.94
N ASP A 451 22.98 25.60 12.25
CA ASP A 451 22.53 26.00 13.59
C ASP A 451 22.42 24.76 14.51
N ALA A 452 23.61 24.26 14.90
CA ALA A 452 23.70 23.05 15.73
C ALA A 452 22.99 23.23 17.08
N ARG A 453 23.07 24.40 17.70
CA ARG A 453 22.42 24.66 19.01
C ARG A 453 20.91 24.62 18.93
N ALA A 454 20.31 25.15 17.86
CA ALA A 454 18.87 25.07 17.68
C ALA A 454 18.45 23.64 17.33
N ALA A 455 19.21 22.92 16.50
CA ALA A 455 18.94 21.52 16.18
C ALA A 455 19.04 20.62 17.43
N GLU A 456 19.99 20.86 18.34
CA GLU A 456 20.10 20.13 19.61
C GLU A 456 18.90 20.38 20.53
N ARG A 457 18.31 21.58 20.54
CA ARG A 457 17.05 21.82 21.28
C ARG A 457 15.87 20.98 20.73
N GLU A 458 15.75 20.91 19.43
CA GLU A 458 14.71 20.04 18.81
C GLU A 458 14.97 18.56 19.12
N LEU A 459 16.24 18.12 19.09
CA LEU A 459 16.64 16.76 19.45
C LEU A 459 16.30 16.44 20.92
N ALA A 460 16.61 17.34 21.85
CA ALA A 460 16.30 17.16 23.27
C ALA A 460 14.79 16.99 23.50
N GLU A 461 13.96 17.70 22.74
CA GLU A 461 12.50 17.52 22.79
C GLU A 461 12.04 16.17 22.21
N ILE A 462 12.66 15.68 21.12
CA ILE A 462 12.38 14.32 20.61
C ILE A 462 12.75 13.28 21.68
N ASP A 463 13.93 13.37 22.26
CA ASP A 463 14.40 12.45 23.31
C ASP A 463 13.49 12.48 24.55
N ARG A 464 13.02 13.68 24.94
CA ARG A 464 12.03 13.82 26.00
C ARG A 464 10.71 13.11 25.64
N ILE A 465 10.17 13.34 24.44
CA ILE A 465 8.95 12.66 23.98
C ILE A 465 9.16 11.15 24.01
N VAL A 466 10.26 10.65 23.46
CA VAL A 466 10.56 9.21 23.40
C VAL A 466 10.65 8.58 24.80
N SER A 467 11.21 9.31 25.78
CA SER A 467 11.40 8.79 27.13
C SER A 467 10.18 8.92 28.04
N THR A 468 9.29 9.89 27.80
CA THR A 468 8.17 10.18 28.71
C THR A 468 6.79 9.73 28.21
N THR A 469 6.67 9.35 26.93
CA THR A 469 5.39 8.89 26.37
C THR A 469 5.02 7.51 26.93
N ASP A 470 3.77 7.35 27.36
CA ASP A 470 3.19 6.01 27.60
C ASP A 470 2.82 5.36 26.26
N TYR A 471 3.55 4.32 25.91
CA TYR A 471 3.37 3.62 24.62
C TYR A 471 2.36 2.48 24.66
N LYS A 472 1.74 2.15 25.82
CA LYS A 472 0.82 1.00 25.94
C LYS A 472 -0.27 1.00 24.88
N ALA A 473 -0.84 2.17 24.58
CA ALA A 473 -1.88 2.28 23.56
C ALA A 473 -1.32 2.04 22.16
N PHE A 474 -0.13 2.57 21.84
CA PHE A 474 0.56 2.31 20.56
C PHE A 474 0.93 0.84 20.41
N ASP A 475 1.45 0.22 21.48
CA ASP A 475 1.82 -1.19 21.49
C ASP A 475 0.58 -2.10 21.28
N ALA A 476 -0.56 -1.74 21.90
CA ALA A 476 -1.82 -2.44 21.68
C ALA A 476 -2.33 -2.34 20.22
N TRP A 477 -1.95 -1.27 19.51
CA TRP A 477 -2.21 -1.08 18.09
C TRP A 477 -1.07 -1.58 17.20
N LYS A 478 -0.01 -2.15 17.80
CA LYS A 478 1.21 -2.61 17.11
C LYS A 478 1.89 -1.51 16.29
N ILE A 479 1.80 -0.27 16.74
CA ILE A 479 2.47 0.89 16.14
C ILE A 479 3.81 1.07 16.84
N PRO A 480 4.97 0.94 16.15
CA PRO A 480 6.30 1.04 16.75
C PRO A 480 6.71 2.50 17.01
N ALA A 481 5.84 3.25 17.69
CA ALA A 481 5.96 4.70 17.87
C ALA A 481 7.26 5.10 18.57
N ARG A 482 7.67 4.33 19.59
CA ARG A 482 8.94 4.54 20.29
C ARG A 482 10.13 4.36 19.36
N ASP A 483 10.16 3.33 18.56
CA ASP A 483 11.28 3.02 17.68
C ASP A 483 11.38 4.00 16.52
N VAL A 484 10.26 4.46 15.97
CA VAL A 484 10.25 5.55 14.97
C VAL A 484 10.81 6.85 15.57
N GLY A 485 10.44 7.19 16.81
CA GLY A 485 11.01 8.32 17.54
C GLY A 485 12.51 8.18 17.77
N ARG A 486 13.01 6.98 18.13
CA ARG A 486 14.44 6.69 18.28
C ARG A 486 15.20 6.81 16.97
N ILE A 487 14.64 6.34 15.86
CA ILE A 487 15.23 6.56 14.53
C ILE A 487 15.35 8.05 14.24
N ALA A 488 14.29 8.84 14.49
CA ALA A 488 14.32 10.29 14.33
C ALA A 488 15.43 10.95 15.15
N SER A 489 15.60 10.54 16.42
CA SER A 489 16.69 11.02 17.29
C SER A 489 18.07 10.69 16.72
N HIS A 490 18.32 9.44 16.33
CA HIS A 490 19.60 9.01 15.79
C HIS A 490 19.93 9.71 14.46
N VAL A 491 18.95 9.81 13.54
CA VAL A 491 19.17 10.51 12.26
C VAL A 491 19.46 11.99 12.48
N LEU A 492 18.74 12.67 13.41
CA LEU A 492 19.02 14.08 13.71
C LEU A 492 20.38 14.27 14.37
N ARG A 493 20.79 13.38 15.32
CA ARG A 493 22.16 13.41 15.90
C ARG A 493 23.22 13.25 14.82
N ALA A 494 22.99 12.35 13.86
CA ALA A 494 23.90 12.18 12.74
C ALA A 494 24.03 13.45 11.90
N ARG A 495 22.93 14.15 11.62
CA ARG A 495 22.95 15.40 10.84
C ARG A 495 23.62 16.55 11.61
N ILE A 496 23.43 16.62 12.92
CA ILE A 496 24.15 17.59 13.78
C ILE A 496 25.65 17.29 13.77
N ALA A 497 26.06 16.04 13.96
CA ALA A 497 27.49 15.64 13.91
C ALA A 497 28.09 15.92 12.52
N GLN A 498 27.35 15.62 11.44
CA GLN A 498 27.76 15.91 10.06
C GLN A 498 28.02 17.41 9.84
N SER A 499 27.11 18.28 10.31
CA SER A 499 27.27 19.73 10.18
C SER A 499 28.46 20.28 10.96
N GLY A 500 28.87 19.60 12.04
CA GLY A 500 30.08 19.89 12.82
C GLY A 500 31.35 19.21 12.29
N GLY A 501 31.29 18.45 11.19
CA GLY A 501 32.42 17.74 10.61
C GLY A 501 32.79 16.41 11.27
N ASP A 502 32.08 15.97 12.32
CA ASP A 502 32.30 14.68 12.99
C ASP A 502 31.58 13.55 12.22
N LEU A 503 32.16 13.16 11.07
CA LEU A 503 31.60 12.15 10.19
C LEU A 503 31.62 10.74 10.81
N ASP A 504 32.54 10.48 11.74
CA ASP A 504 32.63 9.22 12.46
C ASP A 504 31.43 9.04 13.41
N ARG A 505 31.12 10.06 14.19
CA ARG A 505 29.94 10.07 15.03
C ARG A 505 28.66 9.97 14.17
N ALA A 506 28.58 10.74 13.10
CA ALA A 506 27.45 10.71 12.19
C ALA A 506 27.20 9.29 11.62
N ALA A 507 28.24 8.59 11.21
CA ALA A 507 28.12 7.21 10.70
C ALA A 507 27.65 6.24 11.80
N ARG A 508 28.18 6.32 13.03
CA ARG A 508 27.73 5.49 14.16
C ARG A 508 26.26 5.71 14.50
N GLU A 509 25.81 6.95 14.51
CA GLU A 509 24.40 7.27 14.76
C GLU A 509 23.48 6.70 13.67
N LEU A 510 23.88 6.78 12.39
CA LEU A 510 23.11 6.17 11.28
C LEU A 510 23.12 4.65 11.35
N GLN A 511 24.22 4.01 11.78
CA GLN A 511 24.26 2.56 12.02
C GLN A 511 23.25 2.14 13.10
N SER A 512 23.16 2.91 14.20
CA SER A 512 22.18 2.69 15.25
C SER A 512 20.74 2.83 14.73
N ALA A 513 20.48 3.85 13.91
CA ALA A 513 19.17 4.04 13.28
C ALA A 513 18.82 2.90 12.31
N VAL A 514 19.80 2.41 11.53
CA VAL A 514 19.64 1.24 10.64
C VAL A 514 19.24 -0.01 11.43
N ALA A 515 19.93 -0.27 12.56
CA ALA A 515 19.62 -1.43 13.41
C ALA A 515 18.18 -1.41 13.93
N ILE A 516 17.67 -0.21 14.28
CA ILE A 516 16.26 -0.07 14.70
C ILE A 516 15.33 -0.20 13.51
N GLN A 517 15.62 0.45 12.36
CA GLN A 517 14.77 0.36 11.17
C GLN A 517 14.58 -1.08 10.70
N ASP A 518 15.60 -1.93 10.86
CA ASP A 518 15.55 -3.34 10.47
C ASP A 518 14.58 -4.18 11.30
N THR A 519 14.22 -3.72 12.48
CA THR A 519 13.27 -4.41 13.37
C THR A 519 11.84 -3.91 13.24
N LEU A 520 11.61 -2.85 12.44
CA LEU A 520 10.25 -2.33 12.27
C LEU A 520 9.36 -3.36 11.55
N PRO A 521 8.11 -3.51 11.98
CA PRO A 521 7.16 -4.38 11.29
C PRO A 521 6.85 -3.86 9.88
N TYR A 522 6.42 -4.79 9.00
CA TYR A 522 5.92 -4.43 7.68
C TYR A 522 4.76 -3.44 7.81
N MET A 523 4.79 -2.42 7.01
CA MET A 523 3.76 -1.39 6.89
C MET A 523 3.83 -0.75 5.51
N GLU A 524 2.71 -0.32 5.00
CA GLU A 524 2.57 0.32 3.69
C GLU A 524 1.76 1.62 3.77
N PRO A 525 2.40 2.72 3.46
CA PRO A 525 3.85 2.88 3.34
C PRO A 525 4.58 2.62 4.67
N ALA A 526 5.90 2.35 4.59
CA ALA A 526 6.73 2.07 5.76
C ALA A 526 6.66 3.19 6.81
N TYR A 527 6.76 2.85 8.10
CA TYR A 527 6.78 3.83 9.20
C TYR A 527 7.92 4.85 9.11
N TRP A 528 9.07 4.45 8.54
CA TRP A 528 10.16 5.34 8.18
C TRP A 528 10.31 5.40 6.67
N TYR A 529 10.07 6.56 6.07
CA TYR A 529 9.75 6.77 4.66
C TYR A 529 10.89 6.57 3.68
N TYR A 530 12.16 6.71 4.12
CA TYR A 530 13.30 6.45 3.26
C TYR A 530 14.33 5.58 3.98
N PRO A 531 15.03 4.70 3.26
CA PRO A 531 15.97 3.81 3.90
C PRO A 531 17.11 4.57 4.57
N VAL A 532 17.29 4.40 5.89
CA VAL A 532 18.40 5.03 6.62
C VAL A 532 19.76 4.59 6.03
N ARG A 533 19.83 3.39 5.45
CA ARG A 533 21.03 2.87 4.76
C ARG A 533 21.49 3.75 3.60
N GLN A 534 20.60 4.43 2.89
CA GLN A 534 21.03 5.37 1.86
C GLN A 534 21.76 6.59 2.45
N SER A 535 21.29 7.09 3.60
CA SER A 535 21.98 8.17 4.35
C SER A 535 23.31 7.69 4.92
N LEU A 536 23.36 6.46 5.45
CA LEU A 536 24.61 5.84 5.91
C LEU A 536 25.61 5.70 4.75
N GLY A 537 25.18 5.21 3.60
CA GLY A 537 26.02 5.09 2.40
C GLY A 537 26.59 6.44 1.96
N ALA A 538 25.77 7.49 1.96
CA ALA A 538 26.20 8.85 1.64
C ALA A 538 27.21 9.40 2.66
N MET A 539 27.02 9.12 3.93
CA MET A 539 27.95 9.49 5.01
C MET A 539 29.30 8.80 4.87
N LEU A 540 29.32 7.49 4.63
CA LEU A 540 30.52 6.71 4.39
C LEU A 540 31.26 7.21 3.17
N LEU A 541 30.53 7.57 2.10
CA LEU A 541 31.12 8.14 0.90
C LEU A 541 31.76 9.50 1.14
N GLN A 542 31.19 10.34 2.03
CA GLN A 542 31.79 11.61 2.45
C GLN A 542 33.08 11.38 3.25
N LYS A 543 33.14 10.33 4.08
CA LYS A 543 34.35 9.92 4.81
C LYS A 543 35.47 9.38 3.90
N GLY A 544 35.15 9.06 2.64
CA GLY A 544 36.08 8.41 1.72
C GLY A 544 36.08 6.88 1.78
N ASP A 545 35.24 6.27 2.60
CA ASP A 545 35.08 4.82 2.67
C ASP A 545 34.11 4.33 1.56
N THR A 546 34.64 4.26 0.35
CA THR A 546 33.86 3.91 -0.84
C THR A 546 33.34 2.47 -0.81
N SER A 547 34.13 1.54 -0.23
CA SER A 547 33.73 0.13 -0.13
C SER A 547 32.53 -0.05 0.80
N ALA A 548 32.60 0.49 2.02
CA ALA A 548 31.48 0.43 2.96
C ALA A 548 30.26 1.20 2.45
N ALA A 549 30.47 2.33 1.75
CA ALA A 549 29.37 3.08 1.11
C ALA A 549 28.66 2.23 0.05
N ARG A 550 29.40 1.53 -0.80
CA ARG A 550 28.86 0.63 -1.83
C ARG A 550 28.02 -0.50 -1.21
N GLU A 551 28.53 -1.12 -0.16
CA GLU A 551 27.78 -2.15 0.58
C GLU A 551 26.49 -1.61 1.18
N ALA A 552 26.52 -0.41 1.79
CA ALA A 552 25.34 0.23 2.37
C ALA A 552 24.28 0.56 1.29
N PHE A 553 24.69 1.11 0.14
CA PHE A 553 23.78 1.37 -0.97
C PHE A 553 23.21 0.08 -1.58
N GLY A 554 24.06 -0.97 -1.73
CA GLY A 554 23.63 -2.28 -2.20
C GLY A 554 22.58 -2.90 -1.28
N ALA A 555 22.82 -2.87 0.03
CA ALA A 555 21.88 -3.34 1.05
C ALA A 555 20.57 -2.50 1.08
N SER A 556 20.65 -1.19 0.79
CA SER A 556 19.46 -0.35 0.60
C SER A 556 18.66 -0.79 -0.62
N LEU A 557 19.33 -1.00 -1.76
CA LEU A 557 18.69 -1.40 -3.01
C LEU A 557 18.09 -2.81 -2.95
N ALA A 558 18.65 -3.71 -2.15
CA ALA A 558 18.07 -5.04 -1.91
C ALA A 558 16.69 -4.97 -1.23
N ARG A 559 16.45 -3.93 -0.41
CA ARG A 559 15.16 -3.70 0.28
C ARG A 559 14.21 -2.77 -0.49
N THR A 560 14.78 -1.82 -1.23
CA THR A 560 14.04 -0.83 -2.03
C THR A 560 14.63 -0.81 -3.44
N PRO A 561 14.30 -1.82 -4.27
CA PRO A 561 14.83 -1.93 -5.62
C PRO A 561 14.61 -0.64 -6.42
N ASN A 562 15.56 -0.24 -7.24
CA ASN A 562 15.48 0.97 -8.07
C ASN A 562 15.26 2.30 -7.32
N ASN A 563 15.45 2.36 -5.99
CA ASN A 563 15.47 3.62 -5.27
C ASN A 563 16.53 4.55 -5.91
N ALA A 564 16.07 5.64 -6.50
CA ALA A 564 16.92 6.51 -7.31
C ALA A 564 18.05 7.17 -6.49
N TRP A 565 17.81 7.47 -5.20
CA TRP A 565 18.81 8.04 -4.31
C TRP A 565 19.96 7.06 -4.03
N ALA A 566 19.61 5.80 -3.73
CA ALA A 566 20.61 4.76 -3.50
C ALA A 566 21.37 4.40 -4.79
N LEU A 567 20.71 4.40 -5.96
CA LEU A 567 21.37 4.24 -7.26
C LEU A 567 22.35 5.38 -7.54
N TYR A 568 21.97 6.62 -7.25
CA TYR A 568 22.89 7.76 -7.39
C TYR A 568 24.12 7.59 -6.51
N GLY A 569 23.94 7.27 -5.22
CA GLY A 569 25.05 7.05 -4.29
C GLY A 569 25.95 5.88 -4.69
N LEU A 570 25.38 4.77 -5.15
CA LEU A 570 26.13 3.61 -5.64
C LEU A 570 26.96 3.96 -6.88
N ARG A 571 26.40 4.73 -7.83
CA ARG A 571 27.14 5.25 -8.98
C ARG A 571 28.35 6.08 -8.57
N GLU A 572 28.16 7.00 -7.60
CA GLU A 572 29.24 7.85 -7.09
C GLU A 572 30.33 7.04 -6.38
N ALA A 573 29.94 5.98 -5.64
CA ALA A 573 30.90 5.07 -5.02
C ALA A 573 31.79 4.37 -6.07
N TYR A 574 31.18 3.79 -7.09
CA TYR A 574 31.94 3.17 -8.21
C TYR A 574 32.81 4.16 -8.98
N ALA A 575 32.32 5.38 -9.21
CA ALA A 575 33.09 6.43 -9.88
C ALA A 575 34.36 6.82 -9.09
N ARG A 576 34.25 6.92 -7.76
CA ARG A 576 35.40 7.23 -6.89
C ARG A 576 36.40 6.08 -6.78
N GLU A 577 35.96 4.84 -6.97
CA GLU A 577 36.85 3.66 -7.09
C GLU A 577 37.51 3.53 -8.48
N GLY A 578 37.22 4.44 -9.42
CA GLY A 578 37.71 4.36 -10.80
C GLY A 578 37.03 3.26 -11.64
N ARG A 579 35.98 2.66 -11.16
CA ARG A 579 35.20 1.59 -11.78
C ARG A 579 34.16 2.16 -12.76
N THR A 580 34.64 2.79 -13.80
CA THR A 580 33.81 3.57 -14.75
C THR A 580 32.72 2.73 -15.43
N ARG A 581 32.96 1.47 -15.71
CA ARG A 581 31.99 0.60 -16.39
C ARG A 581 30.79 0.35 -15.49
N GLU A 582 31.02 0.00 -14.22
CA GLU A 582 29.97 -0.22 -13.22
C GLU A 582 29.24 1.09 -12.90
N ALA A 583 29.96 2.20 -12.74
CA ALA A 583 29.38 3.52 -12.54
C ALA A 583 28.41 3.89 -13.68
N ASN A 584 28.75 3.61 -14.94
CA ASN A 584 27.89 3.86 -16.08
C ASN A 584 26.64 2.96 -16.06
N ALA A 585 26.80 1.66 -15.80
CA ALA A 585 25.68 0.72 -15.73
C ALA A 585 24.66 1.10 -14.63
N VAL A 586 25.15 1.49 -13.44
CA VAL A 586 24.30 2.00 -12.36
C VAL A 586 23.69 3.35 -12.75
N GLY A 587 24.45 4.21 -13.43
CA GLY A 587 23.99 5.52 -13.92
C GLY A 587 22.83 5.44 -14.91
N GLU A 588 22.83 4.46 -15.80
CA GLU A 588 21.68 4.21 -16.69
C GLU A 588 20.43 3.80 -15.90
N ARG A 589 20.59 2.94 -14.89
CA ARG A 589 19.49 2.52 -14.04
C ARG A 589 18.93 3.70 -13.21
N TYR A 590 19.84 4.53 -12.66
CA TYR A 590 19.47 5.79 -12.01
C TYR A 590 18.66 6.70 -12.93
N THR A 591 19.13 6.92 -14.17
CA THR A 591 18.45 7.79 -15.15
C THR A 591 17.03 7.30 -15.46
N ARG A 592 16.83 5.98 -15.53
CA ARG A 592 15.49 5.39 -15.70
C ARG A 592 14.59 5.57 -14.46
N ALA A 593 15.17 5.48 -13.26
CA ALA A 593 14.44 5.58 -12.00
C ALA A 593 14.11 7.04 -11.62
N TRP A 594 14.99 7.99 -11.96
CA TRP A 594 14.87 9.38 -11.54
C TRP A 594 13.65 10.08 -12.13
N MET A 595 12.91 10.82 -11.31
CA MET A 595 11.72 11.59 -11.66
C MET A 595 11.85 13.09 -11.32
N GLY A 596 12.88 13.45 -10.55
CA GLY A 596 13.10 14.83 -10.12
C GLY A 596 13.79 15.71 -11.18
N GLU A 597 14.14 16.91 -10.77
CA GLU A 597 14.88 17.85 -11.62
C GLU A 597 16.25 17.31 -12.03
N LYS A 598 16.70 17.68 -13.23
CA LYS A 598 18.03 17.32 -13.75
C LYS A 598 19.12 18.18 -13.10
N LYS A 599 19.34 18.02 -11.81
CA LYS A 599 20.44 18.67 -11.08
C LYS A 599 21.29 17.63 -10.35
N LYS A 600 22.54 18.00 -10.05
CA LYS A 600 23.41 17.17 -9.23
C LYS A 600 22.83 17.04 -7.82
N ILE A 601 22.67 15.81 -7.36
CA ILE A 601 22.26 15.53 -5.98
C ILE A 601 23.44 15.83 -5.06
N ASP A 602 23.17 16.60 -4.00
CA ASP A 602 24.13 16.79 -2.94
C ASP A 602 24.12 15.59 -1.98
N LEU A 603 25.24 14.86 -1.92
CA LEU A 603 25.39 13.71 -1.03
C LEU A 603 25.22 14.07 0.45
N ALA A 604 25.43 15.32 0.82
CA ALA A 604 25.21 15.76 2.20
C ALA A 604 23.74 15.79 2.59
N THR A 605 22.83 15.80 1.61
CA THR A 605 21.38 15.82 1.84
C THR A 605 20.71 14.44 1.71
N LEU A 606 21.45 13.42 1.29
CA LEU A 606 20.99 12.05 1.13
C LEU A 606 20.69 11.33 2.45
#